data_5474d584dd539bfb6a9cefdd06c0b14e
#
_entry.id   5474d584dd539bfb6a9cefdd06c0b14e
#
_cell.length_a   1.000
_cell.length_b   1.000
_cell.length_c   1.000
_cell.angle_alpha   90.00
_cell.angle_beta   90.00
_cell.angle_gamma   90.00
#
_symmetry.space_group_name_H-M   'P 1'
#
loop_
_entity.id
_entity.type
_entity.pdbx_description
1 polymer ?
#
loop_
_entity_poly.entity_id
_entity_poly.type
_entity_poly.pdbx_seq_one_letter_code
_entity_poly.pdbx_strand_id
1 'polypeptide(L)'
;MESAAKITVAYFFSIQRQSIPFAFWSMAIDRIRSRKFTGISFSKLLGTGTGKTFTPSDADLLQWGMVVVIDKERLTAFDESAIIKSWRKRSTSEFRALLSPLSSHGLWSKAEPFLPTQTLSNPDAQIAAITRARIKWNHNLRFWRAVPPVVTDLNSSPGLIAAIGIGEAPIGLQGTFSLWESSKALRDFAYKGQAHKVAIEQTASIGWYSEELF
;
A
#
# COMPACT_ATOMS: atom_id res chain seq x y z
N MET A 1 -25.05 1.11 -19.61
CA MET A 1 -23.68 0.56 -19.79
C MET A 1 -23.28 -0.05 -18.46
N GLU A 2 -23.15 -1.35 -18.42
CA GLU A 2 -22.68 -2.07 -17.24
C GLU A 2 -21.22 -1.64 -16.96
N SER A 3 -20.94 -1.18 -15.75
CA SER A 3 -19.57 -0.78 -15.40
C SER A 3 -18.69 -2.03 -15.41
N ALA A 4 -17.61 -2.02 -16.19
CA ALA A 4 -16.68 -3.14 -16.24
C ALA A 4 -16.22 -3.52 -14.82
N ALA A 5 -16.24 -4.80 -14.51
CA ALA A 5 -15.80 -5.31 -13.20
C ALA A 5 -14.33 -4.94 -12.98
N LYS A 6 -14.05 -4.24 -11.87
CA LYS A 6 -12.71 -3.81 -11.52
C LYS A 6 -12.02 -4.77 -10.54
N ILE A 7 -10.71 -4.83 -10.63
CA ILE A 7 -9.87 -5.56 -9.70
C ILE A 7 -8.72 -4.66 -9.24
N THR A 8 -8.32 -4.81 -8.00
CA THR A 8 -7.12 -4.16 -7.49
C THR A 8 -5.94 -5.14 -7.56
N VAL A 9 -4.82 -4.66 -8.03
CA VAL A 9 -3.58 -5.45 -8.10
C VAL A 9 -2.48 -4.73 -7.34
N ALA A 10 -1.85 -5.43 -6.43
CA ALA A 10 -0.64 -4.99 -5.77
C ALA A 10 0.56 -5.75 -6.33
N TYR A 11 1.58 -5.03 -6.77
CA TYR A 11 2.86 -5.58 -7.20
C TYR A 11 3.95 -5.06 -6.27
N PHE A 12 4.87 -5.93 -5.88
CA PHE A 12 6.11 -5.57 -5.22
C PHE A 12 7.26 -6.28 -5.92
N PHE A 13 8.25 -5.50 -6.31
CA PHE A 13 9.41 -5.96 -7.07
C PHE A 13 10.66 -5.77 -6.23
N SER A 14 11.37 -6.86 -5.94
CA SER A 14 12.74 -6.78 -5.40
C SER A 14 13.70 -6.70 -6.59
N ILE A 15 14.55 -5.68 -6.62
CA ILE A 15 15.44 -5.42 -7.75
C ILE A 15 16.92 -5.60 -7.38
N GLN A 16 17.75 -5.79 -8.39
CA GLN A 16 19.20 -5.78 -8.23
C GLN A 16 19.70 -4.36 -7.95
N ARG A 17 20.75 -4.22 -7.14
CA ARG A 17 21.34 -2.91 -6.77
C ARG A 17 21.69 -2.04 -7.99
N GLN A 18 22.20 -2.64 -9.06
CA GLN A 18 22.52 -1.95 -10.30
C GLN A 18 21.28 -1.39 -11.02
N SER A 19 20.08 -1.83 -10.67
CA SER A 19 18.80 -1.36 -11.24
C SER A 19 18.18 -0.18 -10.47
N ILE A 20 18.81 0.31 -9.41
CA ILE A 20 18.31 1.47 -8.64
C ILE A 20 18.09 2.71 -9.52
N PRO A 21 19.01 3.10 -10.43
CA PRO A 21 18.76 4.25 -11.32
C PRO A 21 17.53 4.05 -12.23
N PHE A 22 17.33 2.82 -12.72
CA PHE A 22 16.12 2.48 -13.46
C PHE A 22 14.87 2.66 -12.61
N ALA A 23 14.87 2.21 -11.35
CA ALA A 23 13.71 2.32 -10.48
C ALA A 23 13.30 3.78 -10.24
N PHE A 24 14.25 4.67 -9.96
CA PHE A 24 13.95 6.11 -9.84
C PHE A 24 13.39 6.71 -11.13
N TRP A 25 13.97 6.37 -12.28
CA TRP A 25 13.44 6.79 -13.58
C TRP A 25 12.03 6.27 -13.84
N SER A 26 11.80 4.99 -13.58
CA SER A 26 10.49 4.36 -13.74
C SER A 26 9.44 4.94 -12.80
N MET A 27 9.78 5.28 -11.56
CA MET A 27 8.87 5.97 -10.64
C MET A 27 8.31 7.26 -11.24
N ALA A 28 9.12 8.02 -11.97
CA ALA A 28 8.67 9.24 -12.62
C ALA A 28 7.82 8.96 -13.87
N ILE A 29 8.31 8.09 -14.76
CA ILE A 29 7.71 7.87 -16.09
C ILE A 29 6.50 6.93 -16.01
N ASP A 30 6.61 5.81 -15.30
CA ASP A 30 5.54 4.83 -15.25
C ASP A 30 4.35 5.32 -14.42
N ARG A 31 4.54 6.32 -13.55
CA ARG A 31 3.46 7.07 -12.93
C ARG A 31 2.52 7.71 -13.96
N ILE A 32 3.07 8.21 -15.06
CA ILE A 32 2.30 8.82 -16.15
C ILE A 32 1.75 7.74 -17.08
N ARG A 33 2.59 6.76 -17.43
CA ARG A 33 2.21 5.68 -18.34
C ARG A 33 1.09 4.81 -17.80
N SER A 34 1.15 4.44 -16.51
CA SER A 34 0.11 3.63 -15.88
C SER A 34 -1.25 4.35 -15.87
N ARG A 35 -1.26 5.66 -15.60
CA ARG A 35 -2.51 6.45 -15.64
C ARG A 35 -3.13 6.56 -17.02
N LYS A 36 -2.32 6.47 -18.08
CA LYS A 36 -2.78 6.51 -19.47
C LYS A 36 -3.13 5.14 -20.02
N PHE A 37 -2.88 4.07 -19.29
CA PHE A 37 -3.21 2.72 -19.75
C PHE A 37 -4.73 2.51 -19.71
N THR A 38 -5.28 2.04 -20.83
CA THR A 38 -6.73 1.82 -20.98
C THR A 38 -7.24 0.82 -19.96
N GLY A 39 -8.31 1.19 -19.24
CA GLY A 39 -8.93 0.37 -18.21
C GLY A 39 -8.40 0.63 -16.79
N ILE A 40 -7.32 1.40 -16.62
CA ILE A 40 -6.86 1.80 -15.29
C ILE A 40 -7.66 3.02 -14.81
N SER A 41 -8.33 2.88 -13.68
CA SER A 41 -9.02 3.97 -13.00
C SER A 41 -8.18 4.62 -11.90
N PHE A 42 -7.23 3.88 -11.34
CA PHE A 42 -6.32 4.38 -10.31
C PHE A 42 -4.98 3.65 -10.38
N SER A 43 -3.89 4.37 -10.19
CA SER A 43 -2.56 3.76 -10.06
C SER A 43 -1.65 4.59 -9.17
N LYS A 44 -0.84 3.90 -8.39
CA LYS A 44 0.23 4.47 -7.56
C LYS A 44 1.48 3.63 -7.67
N LEU A 45 2.59 4.28 -7.94
CA LEU A 45 3.91 3.71 -7.74
C LEU A 45 4.39 4.09 -6.35
N LEU A 46 5.06 3.16 -5.68
CA LEU A 46 5.38 3.23 -4.27
C LEU A 46 6.86 2.89 -4.07
N GLY A 47 7.57 3.74 -3.33
CA GLY A 47 8.75 3.31 -2.62
C GLY A 47 8.34 2.42 -1.44
N THR A 48 9.26 1.63 -0.94
CA THR A 48 9.02 0.77 0.21
C THR A 48 9.99 1.05 1.35
N GLY A 49 9.64 0.60 2.53
CA GLY A 49 10.49 0.62 3.70
C GLY A 49 10.68 -0.79 4.26
N THR A 50 11.73 -1.01 5.03
CA THR A 50 12.03 -2.32 5.64
C THR A 50 11.01 -2.72 6.71
N GLY A 51 10.07 -1.83 7.05
CA GLY A 51 9.05 -2.07 8.07
C GLY A 51 9.55 -2.00 9.51
N LYS A 52 10.75 -1.46 9.74
CA LYS A 52 11.34 -1.37 11.09
C LYS A 52 10.90 -0.12 11.84
N THR A 53 10.89 1.02 11.18
CA THR A 53 10.61 2.31 11.82
C THR A 53 9.57 3.15 11.11
N PHE A 54 9.27 2.84 9.84
CA PHE A 54 8.41 3.64 8.96
C PHE A 54 8.83 5.13 8.86
N THR A 55 10.12 5.41 9.07
CA THR A 55 10.72 6.72 8.86
C THR A 55 11.41 6.78 7.49
N PRO A 56 11.78 7.95 6.98
CA PRO A 56 12.53 8.07 5.72
C PRO A 56 13.87 7.30 5.71
N SER A 57 14.49 7.11 6.88
CA SER A 57 15.72 6.32 7.02
C SER A 57 15.50 4.82 6.85
N ASP A 58 14.25 4.37 6.87
CA ASP A 58 13.84 2.97 6.69
C ASP A 58 13.59 2.61 5.21
N ALA A 59 13.84 3.54 4.29
CA ALA A 59 13.60 3.32 2.87
C ALA A 59 14.44 2.17 2.31
N ASP A 60 13.77 1.24 1.63
CA ASP A 60 14.41 0.13 0.92
C ASP A 60 14.48 0.43 -0.58
N LEU A 61 15.68 0.80 -1.04
CA LEU A 61 15.91 1.10 -2.46
C LEU A 61 15.94 -0.15 -3.35
N LEU A 62 15.93 -1.33 -2.76
CA LEU A 62 15.92 -2.59 -3.50
C LEU A 62 14.52 -3.18 -3.65
N GLN A 63 13.50 -2.58 -3.02
CA GLN A 63 12.13 -3.02 -3.14
C GLN A 63 11.21 -1.86 -3.53
N TRP A 64 10.34 -2.09 -4.51
CA TRP A 64 9.44 -1.09 -5.08
C TRP A 64 8.06 -1.67 -5.28
N GLY A 65 7.04 -0.84 -5.11
CA GLY A 65 5.65 -1.27 -5.21
C GLY A 65 4.84 -0.53 -6.27
N MET A 66 3.74 -1.14 -6.65
CA MET A 66 2.71 -0.53 -7.48
C MET A 66 1.34 -1.07 -7.06
N VAL A 67 0.38 -0.17 -6.89
CA VAL A 67 -1.03 -0.53 -6.69
C VAL A 67 -1.83 0.04 -7.85
N VAL A 68 -2.65 -0.81 -8.47
CA VAL A 68 -3.45 -0.48 -9.65
C VAL A 68 -4.88 -0.96 -9.46
N VAL A 69 -5.85 -0.12 -9.81
CA VAL A 69 -7.25 -0.51 -9.98
C VAL A 69 -7.56 -0.51 -11.46
N ILE A 70 -7.90 -1.66 -12.00
CA ILE A 70 -8.02 -1.89 -13.45
C ILE A 70 -9.27 -2.71 -13.78
N ASP A 71 -9.81 -2.52 -14.99
CA ASP A 71 -10.86 -3.38 -15.52
C ASP A 71 -10.32 -4.81 -15.66
N LYS A 72 -11.05 -5.78 -15.11
CA LYS A 72 -10.62 -7.18 -15.02
C LYS A 72 -10.20 -7.76 -16.38
N GLU A 73 -10.89 -7.38 -17.44
CA GLU A 73 -10.61 -7.79 -18.81
C GLU A 73 -9.27 -7.24 -19.35
N ARG A 74 -8.80 -6.12 -18.81
CA ARG A 74 -7.56 -5.45 -19.23
C ARG A 74 -6.34 -5.89 -18.43
N LEU A 75 -6.53 -6.67 -17.39
CA LEU A 75 -5.47 -7.09 -16.48
C LEU A 75 -4.33 -7.83 -17.20
N THR A 76 -4.66 -8.82 -18.02
CA THR A 76 -3.65 -9.59 -18.76
C THR A 76 -2.83 -8.68 -19.69
N ALA A 77 -3.49 -7.75 -20.39
CA ALA A 77 -2.80 -6.80 -21.25
C ALA A 77 -1.88 -5.85 -20.45
N PHE A 78 -2.26 -5.49 -19.21
CA PHE A 78 -1.40 -4.71 -18.34
C PHE A 78 -0.21 -5.51 -17.81
N ASP A 79 -0.41 -6.76 -17.41
CA ASP A 79 0.67 -7.67 -17.00
C ASP A 79 1.71 -7.87 -18.11
N GLU A 80 1.25 -7.86 -19.39
CA GLU A 80 2.07 -7.97 -20.58
C GLU A 80 2.62 -6.62 -21.10
N SER A 81 2.27 -5.52 -20.46
CA SER A 81 2.71 -4.19 -20.87
C SER A 81 4.22 -3.99 -20.70
N ALA A 82 4.78 -3.03 -21.44
CA ALA A 82 6.16 -2.62 -21.29
C ALA A 82 6.50 -2.14 -19.88
N ILE A 83 5.51 -1.61 -19.12
CA ILE A 83 5.66 -1.20 -17.73
C ILE A 83 6.05 -2.43 -16.89
N ILE A 84 5.16 -3.40 -16.80
CA ILE A 84 5.36 -4.58 -15.94
C ILE A 84 6.56 -5.43 -16.42
N LYS A 85 6.70 -5.65 -17.72
CA LYS A 85 7.84 -6.38 -18.30
C LYS A 85 9.19 -5.75 -17.96
N SER A 86 9.27 -4.42 -17.94
CA SER A 86 10.53 -3.74 -17.62
C SER A 86 10.93 -3.88 -16.15
N TRP A 87 9.95 -3.89 -15.23
CA TRP A 87 10.17 -4.19 -13.83
C TRP A 87 10.58 -5.65 -13.63
N ARG A 88 9.81 -6.60 -14.18
CA ARG A 88 10.12 -8.05 -14.11
C ARG A 88 11.52 -8.39 -14.60
N LYS A 89 11.93 -7.82 -15.72
CA LYS A 89 13.28 -8.03 -16.28
C LYS A 89 14.41 -7.68 -15.32
N ARG A 90 14.18 -6.76 -14.38
CA ARG A 90 15.19 -6.25 -13.43
C ARG A 90 14.99 -6.74 -12.01
N SER A 91 13.92 -7.49 -11.79
CA SER A 91 13.58 -8.05 -10.49
C SER A 91 14.29 -9.36 -10.24
N THR A 92 14.66 -9.57 -9.00
CA THR A 92 15.11 -10.86 -8.45
C THR A 92 13.94 -11.66 -7.92
N SER A 93 12.88 -10.98 -7.48
CA SER A 93 11.62 -11.59 -7.05
C SER A 93 10.46 -10.62 -7.27
N GLU A 94 9.26 -11.18 -7.40
CA GLU A 94 8.00 -10.45 -7.52
C GLU A 94 6.97 -11.04 -6.55
N PHE A 95 6.31 -10.17 -5.81
CA PHE A 95 5.05 -10.50 -5.15
C PHE A 95 3.92 -9.81 -5.90
N ARG A 96 2.89 -10.56 -6.28
CA ARG A 96 1.71 -10.04 -6.98
C ARG A 96 0.45 -10.58 -6.33
N ALA A 97 -0.43 -9.70 -5.89
CA ALA A 97 -1.71 -10.07 -5.31
C ALA A 97 -2.87 -9.45 -6.08
N LEU A 98 -3.89 -10.26 -6.33
CA LEU A 98 -5.19 -9.82 -6.84
C LEU A 98 -6.12 -9.62 -5.65
N LEU A 99 -6.65 -8.43 -5.53
CA LEU A 99 -7.42 -7.99 -4.37
C LEU A 99 -8.81 -7.55 -4.80
N SER A 100 -9.81 -8.02 -4.09
CA SER A 100 -11.19 -7.54 -4.19
C SER A 100 -11.50 -6.70 -2.95
N PRO A 101 -11.75 -5.37 -3.09
CA PRO A 101 -12.04 -4.53 -1.94
C PRO A 101 -13.29 -4.99 -1.19
N LEU A 102 -13.18 -5.18 0.12
CA LEU A 102 -14.26 -5.54 1.02
C LEU A 102 -14.81 -4.31 1.75
N SER A 103 -13.92 -3.40 2.12
CA SER A 103 -14.25 -2.12 2.72
C SER A 103 -13.17 -1.11 2.37
N SER A 104 -13.55 0.16 2.32
CA SER A 104 -12.60 1.27 2.19
C SER A 104 -13.18 2.49 2.88
N HIS A 105 -12.33 3.24 3.55
CA HIS A 105 -12.69 4.49 4.21
C HIS A 105 -11.61 5.53 3.97
N GLY A 106 -12.04 6.73 3.60
CA GLY A 106 -11.13 7.84 3.34
C GLY A 106 -10.69 7.97 1.88
N LEU A 107 -9.65 8.75 1.65
CA LEU A 107 -9.24 9.15 0.31
C LEU A 107 -7.76 8.84 0.05
N TRP A 108 -7.45 8.58 -1.23
CA TRP A 108 -6.08 8.52 -1.72
C TRP A 108 -5.92 9.46 -2.92
N SER A 109 -5.22 10.56 -2.69
CA SER A 109 -5.08 11.67 -3.66
C SER A 109 -6.44 12.21 -4.11
N LYS A 110 -7.33 12.48 -3.14
CA LYS A 110 -8.68 13.01 -3.31
C LYS A 110 -9.64 12.07 -4.07
N ALA A 111 -9.29 10.80 -4.21
CA ALA A 111 -10.12 9.78 -4.83
C ALA A 111 -10.46 8.67 -3.85
N GLU A 112 -11.58 8.00 -4.06
CA GLU A 112 -11.95 6.73 -3.42
C GLU A 112 -11.61 5.59 -4.39
N PRO A 113 -10.40 5.02 -4.35
CA PRO A 113 -9.97 4.08 -5.39
C PRO A 113 -10.56 2.69 -5.22
N PHE A 114 -10.94 2.30 -4.00
CA PHE A 114 -11.33 0.94 -3.65
C PHE A 114 -12.82 0.89 -3.33
N LEU A 115 -13.64 0.77 -4.35
CA LEU A 115 -15.07 0.59 -4.14
C LEU A 115 -15.36 -0.86 -3.74
N PRO A 116 -15.98 -1.11 -2.57
CA PRO A 116 -16.36 -2.45 -2.16
C PRO A 116 -17.32 -3.07 -3.18
N THR A 117 -16.96 -4.23 -3.71
CA THR A 117 -17.74 -4.93 -4.73
C THR A 117 -18.19 -6.31 -4.26
N GLN A 118 -17.68 -6.76 -3.14
CA GLN A 118 -17.93 -8.10 -2.60
C GLN A 118 -18.06 -8.06 -1.09
N THR A 119 -18.77 -9.06 -0.56
CA THR A 119 -18.78 -9.38 0.86
C THR A 119 -17.83 -10.57 1.10
N LEU A 120 -17.21 -10.61 2.27
CA LEU A 120 -16.35 -11.72 2.65
C LEU A 120 -17.18 -13.00 2.77
N SER A 121 -17.01 -13.94 1.84
CA SER A 121 -17.71 -15.22 1.84
C SER A 121 -17.02 -16.29 2.70
N ASN A 122 -15.70 -16.17 2.89
CA ASN A 122 -14.92 -17.07 3.74
C ASN A 122 -14.20 -16.29 4.83
N PRO A 123 -14.57 -16.42 6.11
CA PRO A 123 -13.95 -15.71 7.22
C PRO A 123 -12.46 -16.06 7.43
N ASP A 124 -12.03 -17.22 6.97
CA ASP A 124 -10.64 -17.72 7.08
C ASP A 124 -9.79 -17.35 5.85
N ALA A 125 -10.36 -16.60 4.89
CA ALA A 125 -9.59 -16.13 3.76
C ALA A 125 -8.52 -15.12 4.21
N GLN A 126 -7.35 -15.19 3.58
CA GLN A 126 -6.30 -14.20 3.77
C GLN A 126 -6.80 -12.80 3.38
N ILE A 127 -6.46 -11.82 4.19
CA ILE A 127 -6.87 -10.42 4.02
C ILE A 127 -5.62 -9.56 3.84
N ALA A 128 -5.64 -8.70 2.81
CA ALA A 128 -4.70 -7.61 2.69
C ALA A 128 -5.32 -6.31 3.25
N ALA A 129 -4.54 -5.55 3.99
CA ALA A 129 -4.92 -4.22 4.44
C ALA A 129 -3.93 -3.19 3.89
N ILE A 130 -4.48 -2.08 3.38
CA ILE A 130 -3.71 -0.90 2.98
C ILE A 130 -4.11 0.24 3.91
N THR A 131 -3.16 0.76 4.65
CA THR A 131 -3.32 2.01 5.40
C THR A 131 -2.43 3.07 4.76
N ARG A 132 -2.91 4.28 4.65
CA ARG A 132 -2.15 5.36 4.05
C ARG A 132 -2.56 6.69 4.67
N ALA A 133 -1.58 7.53 4.96
CA ALA A 133 -1.80 8.87 5.48
C ALA A 133 -0.94 9.92 4.78
N ARG A 134 -1.51 11.09 4.57
CA ARG A 134 -0.80 12.32 4.23
C ARG A 134 -0.63 13.13 5.50
N ILE A 135 0.58 13.17 6.02
CA ILE A 135 0.91 13.87 7.25
C ILE A 135 1.07 15.36 6.95
N LYS A 136 0.47 16.22 7.76
CA LYS A 136 0.69 17.66 7.70
C LYS A 136 2.15 17.95 7.98
N TRP A 137 2.77 18.82 7.19
CA TRP A 137 4.20 19.08 7.22
C TRP A 137 4.75 19.38 8.62
N ASN A 138 4.05 20.19 9.40
CA ASN A 138 4.44 20.59 10.75
C ASN A 138 4.34 19.46 11.79
N HIS A 139 3.72 18.33 11.46
CA HIS A 139 3.53 17.20 12.38
C HIS A 139 4.43 15.98 12.08
N ASN A 140 5.26 16.02 11.02
CA ASN A 140 6.08 14.88 10.62
C ASN A 140 6.98 14.33 11.75
N LEU A 141 7.72 15.21 12.44
CA LEU A 141 8.63 14.78 13.52
C LEU A 141 7.87 14.16 14.70
N ARG A 142 6.71 14.71 15.03
CA ARG A 142 5.88 14.19 16.14
C ARG A 142 5.27 12.84 15.75
N PHE A 143 4.80 12.71 14.52
CA PHE A 143 4.30 11.46 13.98
C PHE A 143 5.37 10.36 14.01
N TRP A 144 6.57 10.61 13.48
CA TRP A 144 7.65 9.61 13.46
C TRP A 144 8.10 9.14 14.83
N ARG A 145 7.94 9.96 15.88
CA ARG A 145 8.21 9.54 17.25
C ARG A 145 7.12 8.63 17.83
N ALA A 146 5.90 8.74 17.33
CA ALA A 146 4.76 7.94 17.79
C ALA A 146 4.64 6.58 17.06
N VAL A 147 5.31 6.42 15.90
CA VAL A 147 5.19 5.23 15.06
C VAL A 147 5.87 3.96 15.60
N PRO A 148 7.09 3.99 16.21
CA PRO A 148 7.81 2.77 16.56
C PRO A 148 7.04 1.78 17.46
N PRO A 149 6.28 2.21 18.48
CA PRO A 149 5.46 1.29 19.27
C PRO A 149 4.40 0.56 18.45
N VAL A 150 3.78 1.26 17.47
CA VAL A 150 2.76 0.67 16.58
C VAL A 150 3.38 -0.37 15.65
N VAL A 151 4.61 -0.13 15.18
CA VAL A 151 5.35 -1.07 14.35
C VAL A 151 5.70 -2.34 15.12
N THR A 152 6.13 -2.19 16.37
CA THR A 152 6.43 -3.34 17.24
C THR A 152 5.18 -4.17 17.48
N ASP A 153 4.06 -3.51 17.77
CA ASP A 153 2.75 -4.15 17.98
C ASP A 153 2.28 -4.87 16.71
N LEU A 154 2.41 -4.22 15.55
CA LEU A 154 2.11 -4.83 14.26
C LEU A 154 2.94 -6.11 14.03
N ASN A 155 4.26 -6.01 14.16
CA ASN A 155 5.17 -7.12 13.85
C ASN A 155 5.04 -8.31 14.83
N SER A 156 4.52 -8.08 16.03
CA SER A 156 4.25 -9.11 17.03
C SER A 156 2.80 -9.64 17.00
N SER A 157 1.97 -9.11 16.11
CA SER A 157 0.53 -9.46 16.08
C SER A 157 0.31 -10.86 15.54
N PRO A 158 -0.45 -11.71 16.27
CA PRO A 158 -0.82 -13.03 15.78
C PRO A 158 -1.59 -12.98 14.45
N GLY A 159 -1.23 -13.85 13.53
CA GLY A 159 -1.86 -13.93 12.22
C GLY A 159 -1.39 -12.87 11.21
N LEU A 160 -0.39 -12.05 11.54
CA LEU A 160 0.31 -11.26 10.53
C LEU A 160 1.21 -12.19 9.70
N ILE A 161 1.01 -12.22 8.39
CA ILE A 161 1.85 -12.98 7.46
C ILE A 161 3.04 -12.13 6.99
N ALA A 162 2.75 -10.88 6.60
CA ALA A 162 3.76 -9.95 6.13
C ALA A 162 3.28 -8.50 6.28
N ALA A 163 4.22 -7.58 6.47
CA ALA A 163 3.95 -6.14 6.42
C ALA A 163 5.12 -5.41 5.77
N ILE A 164 4.80 -4.38 4.99
CA ILE A 164 5.79 -3.55 4.34
C ILE A 164 5.35 -2.08 4.41
N GLY A 165 6.28 -1.20 4.73
CA GLY A 165 6.06 0.24 4.62
C GLY A 165 5.94 0.64 3.15
N ILE A 166 5.01 1.50 2.83
CA ILE A 166 4.81 2.04 1.48
C ILE A 166 4.76 3.56 1.51
N GLY A 167 5.24 4.21 0.44
CA GLY A 167 5.21 5.67 0.35
C GLY A 167 5.26 6.17 -1.09
N GLU A 168 4.50 7.23 -1.38
CA GLU A 168 4.54 7.90 -2.70
C GLU A 168 5.68 8.93 -2.79
N ALA A 169 6.24 9.30 -1.66
CA ALA A 169 7.36 10.23 -1.51
C ALA A 169 8.11 9.90 -0.21
N PRO A 170 9.38 10.28 -0.11
CA PRO A 170 10.18 9.96 1.08
C PRO A 170 9.69 10.63 2.35
N ILE A 171 8.89 11.67 2.26
CA ILE A 171 8.38 12.43 3.42
C ILE A 171 6.88 12.72 3.27
N GLY A 172 6.13 12.49 4.34
CA GLY A 172 4.73 12.92 4.51
C GLY A 172 3.67 12.12 3.76
N LEU A 173 4.05 11.15 2.94
CA LEU A 173 3.12 10.27 2.21
C LEU A 173 3.47 8.82 2.52
N GLN A 174 2.99 8.34 3.65
CA GLN A 174 3.38 7.06 4.24
C GLN A 174 2.16 6.16 4.45
N GLY A 175 2.41 4.87 4.45
CA GLY A 175 1.41 3.86 4.68
C GLY A 175 2.02 2.49 4.93
N THR A 176 1.15 1.52 5.05
CA THR A 176 1.51 0.11 5.21
C THR A 176 0.65 -0.74 4.29
N PHE A 177 1.27 -1.69 3.65
CA PHE A 177 0.60 -2.85 3.08
C PHE A 177 0.86 -4.03 4.00
N SER A 178 -0.17 -4.70 4.46
CA SER A 178 -0.05 -5.86 5.34
C SER A 178 -0.95 -7.00 4.88
N LEU A 179 -0.47 -8.23 5.07
CA LEU A 179 -1.17 -9.46 4.72
C LEU A 179 -1.42 -10.26 6.00
N TRP A 180 -2.64 -10.74 6.18
CA TRP A 180 -3.14 -11.40 7.38
C TRP A 180 -3.75 -12.74 7.05
N GLU A 181 -3.64 -13.69 7.98
CA GLU A 181 -4.24 -15.02 7.87
C GLU A 181 -5.77 -14.98 7.77
N SER A 182 -6.40 -13.99 8.42
CA SER A 182 -7.86 -13.85 8.42
C SER A 182 -8.31 -12.44 8.74
N SER A 183 -9.56 -12.14 8.43
CA SER A 183 -10.21 -10.88 8.83
C SER A 183 -10.28 -10.71 10.36
N LYS A 184 -10.33 -11.81 11.10
CA LYS A 184 -10.32 -11.78 12.57
C LYS A 184 -8.96 -11.28 13.09
N ALA A 185 -7.86 -11.81 12.56
CA ALA A 185 -6.51 -11.41 12.95
C ALA A 185 -6.29 -9.90 12.73
N LEU A 186 -6.68 -9.40 11.54
CA LEU A 186 -6.63 -7.98 11.25
C LEU A 186 -7.47 -7.13 12.23
N ARG A 187 -8.71 -7.55 12.52
CA ARG A 187 -9.57 -6.83 13.48
C ARG A 187 -9.00 -6.86 14.89
N ASP A 188 -8.46 -7.99 15.31
CA ASP A 188 -7.86 -8.11 16.65
C ASP A 188 -6.68 -7.14 16.80
N PHE A 189 -5.81 -7.01 15.79
CA PHE A 189 -4.79 -5.98 15.76
C PHE A 189 -5.37 -4.57 15.79
N ALA A 190 -6.33 -4.27 14.91
CA ALA A 190 -6.89 -2.93 14.75
C ALA A 190 -7.60 -2.40 16.00
N TYR A 191 -8.28 -3.28 16.77
CA TYR A 191 -9.13 -2.87 17.89
C TYR A 191 -8.61 -3.27 19.26
N LYS A 192 -7.72 -4.26 19.37
CA LYS A 192 -7.20 -4.74 20.66
C LYS A 192 -5.77 -4.28 20.96
N GLY A 193 -4.98 -3.92 19.94
CA GLY A 193 -3.62 -3.42 20.08
C GLY A 193 -3.57 -2.12 20.88
N GLN A 194 -2.89 -2.10 22.03
CA GLN A 194 -2.83 -0.91 22.89
C GLN A 194 -2.12 0.25 22.20
N ALA A 195 -0.99 0.00 21.52
CA ALA A 195 -0.26 1.03 20.81
C ALA A 195 -1.07 1.59 19.64
N HIS A 196 -1.84 0.75 18.96
CA HIS A 196 -2.72 1.18 17.87
C HIS A 196 -3.87 2.07 18.36
N LYS A 197 -4.50 1.73 19.49
CA LYS A 197 -5.54 2.58 20.14
C LYS A 197 -4.99 3.95 20.50
N VAL A 198 -3.84 4.00 21.15
CA VAL A 198 -3.18 5.26 21.51
C VAL A 198 -2.87 6.09 20.25
N ALA A 199 -2.42 5.46 19.16
CA ALA A 199 -2.17 6.14 17.89
C ALA A 199 -3.47 6.71 17.28
N ILE A 200 -4.58 5.98 17.33
CA ILE A 200 -5.90 6.47 16.87
C ILE A 200 -6.36 7.66 17.71
N GLU A 201 -6.29 7.57 19.03
CA GLU A 201 -6.66 8.65 19.95
C GLU A 201 -5.80 9.90 19.72
N GLN A 202 -4.49 9.73 19.55
CA GLN A 202 -3.58 10.82 19.21
C GLN A 202 -3.89 11.41 17.83
N THR A 203 -4.25 10.58 16.86
CA THR A 203 -4.67 11.05 15.53
C THR A 203 -5.89 11.94 15.63
N ALA A 204 -6.89 11.53 16.38
CA ALA A 204 -8.12 12.29 16.57
C ALA A 204 -7.86 13.61 17.33
N SER A 205 -7.00 13.61 18.37
CA SER A 205 -6.73 14.78 19.21
C SER A 205 -5.80 15.79 18.54
N ILE A 206 -4.78 15.33 17.80
CA ILE A 206 -3.75 16.20 17.21
C ILE A 206 -4.12 16.61 15.78
N GLY A 207 -4.90 15.78 15.05
CA GLY A 207 -5.30 16.05 13.69
C GLY A 207 -4.12 16.15 12.73
N TRP A 208 -3.13 15.28 12.86
CA TRP A 208 -1.89 15.34 12.06
C TRP A 208 -2.03 14.89 10.61
N TYR A 209 -3.14 14.24 10.24
CA TYR A 209 -3.41 13.90 8.85
C TYR A 209 -4.16 15.01 8.10
N SER A 210 -3.81 15.22 6.85
CA SER A 210 -4.58 16.01 5.90
C SER A 210 -5.40 15.15 4.95
N GLU A 211 -5.06 13.88 4.86
CA GLU A 211 -5.77 12.86 4.08
C GLU A 211 -5.37 11.48 4.61
N GLU A 212 -6.30 10.58 4.69
CA GLU A 212 -6.08 9.20 5.11
C GLU A 212 -6.94 8.23 4.30
N LEU A 213 -6.54 6.96 4.28
CA LEU A 213 -7.26 5.86 3.68
C LEU A 213 -6.96 4.57 4.45
N PHE A 214 -8.03 3.83 4.72
CA PHE A 214 -7.99 2.51 5.33
C PHE A 214 -8.80 1.52 4.49
#